data_29e006e6100dd059a3bd47a4daee738a
#
_entry.id   29e006e6100dd059a3bd47a4daee738a
#
_cell.length_a   1.000
_cell.length_b   1.000
_cell.length_c   1.000
_cell.angle_alpha   90.00
_cell.angle_beta   90.00
_cell.angle_gamma   90.00
#
_symmetry.space_group_name_H-M   'P 1'
#
loop_
_entity.id
_entity.type
_entity.pdbx_description
1 polymer ?
#
loop_
_entity_poly.entity_id
_entity_poly.type
_entity_poly.pdbx_seq_one_letter_code
_entity_poly.pdbx_strand_id
1 'polypeptide(L)'
;IVSFYGDNPIISENLSKLEKKQFTSTVEILKQYEKEKRILFGGTFSKKKLKISPTILRTKLNETDILQKELFSSLLPVVGINDKESALKQISQTSKPLAIYLFGGNKKIHNHISKVTSSGTICINDVMLPVLIPNLPFGGVGQSGIGKFHGEEGFRNFSNQKSITFKGFLFDSNLRYPPYERVKKFLKFIFQI
;
A
#
# COMPACT_ATOMS: atom_id res chain seq x y z
N ILE A 1 23.47 5.22 -2.50
CA ILE A 1 23.65 3.93 -3.21
C ILE A 1 25.11 3.50 -3.09
N VAL A 2 26.08 4.32 -3.47
CA VAL A 2 27.52 3.96 -3.42
C VAL A 2 27.97 3.50 -2.03
N SER A 3 27.53 4.15 -0.96
CA SER A 3 27.87 3.78 0.42
C SER A 3 27.40 2.37 0.82
N PHE A 4 26.36 1.83 0.20
CA PHE A 4 25.79 0.51 0.52
C PHE A 4 26.25 -0.60 -0.43
N TYR A 5 26.51 -0.25 -1.69
CA TYR A 5 26.76 -1.22 -2.76
C TYR A 5 28.16 -1.10 -3.37
N GLY A 6 28.96 -0.09 -2.97
CA GLY A 6 30.24 0.25 -3.56
C GLY A 6 30.11 0.90 -4.93
N ASP A 7 31.24 1.16 -5.57
CA ASP A 7 31.29 1.82 -6.89
C ASP A 7 30.71 0.96 -8.01
N ASN A 8 30.76 -0.35 -7.87
CA ASN A 8 30.17 -1.30 -8.81
C ASN A 8 29.11 -2.19 -8.11
N PRO A 9 27.84 -1.76 -8.06
CA PRO A 9 26.77 -2.51 -7.41
C PRO A 9 26.57 -3.94 -7.94
N ILE A 10 26.89 -4.21 -9.19
CA ILE A 10 26.70 -5.53 -9.82
C ILE A 10 27.55 -6.64 -9.17
N ILE A 11 28.69 -6.30 -8.58
CA ILE A 11 29.53 -7.27 -7.88
C ILE A 11 29.27 -7.32 -6.38
N SER A 12 28.48 -6.38 -5.86
CA SER A 12 28.13 -6.32 -4.43
C SER A 12 27.35 -7.55 -3.98
N GLU A 13 27.70 -8.09 -2.81
CA GLU A 13 26.95 -9.18 -2.16
C GLU A 13 25.60 -8.69 -1.62
N ASN A 14 25.50 -7.41 -1.28
CA ASN A 14 24.26 -6.79 -0.81
C ASN A 14 23.19 -6.65 -1.90
N LEU A 15 23.56 -6.80 -3.18
CA LEU A 15 22.60 -6.76 -4.30
C LEU A 15 22.14 -8.17 -4.64
N SER A 16 20.86 -8.44 -4.41
CA SER A 16 20.24 -9.72 -4.75
C SER A 16 20.07 -9.90 -6.27
N LYS A 17 20.09 -11.16 -6.72
CA LYS A 17 19.70 -11.55 -8.06
C LYS A 17 18.18 -11.50 -8.20
N LEU A 18 17.70 -11.15 -9.39
CA LEU A 18 16.29 -11.22 -9.76
C LEU A 18 15.96 -12.59 -10.39
N GLU A 19 14.69 -12.96 -10.35
CA GLU A 19 14.20 -14.06 -11.17
C GLU A 19 14.31 -13.71 -12.66
N LYS A 20 14.50 -14.69 -13.52
CA LYS A 20 14.75 -14.48 -14.95
C LYS A 20 13.65 -13.67 -15.65
N LYS A 21 12.37 -13.94 -15.32
CA LYS A 21 11.23 -13.20 -15.87
C LYS A 21 11.26 -11.74 -15.44
N GLN A 22 11.46 -11.51 -14.14
CA GLN A 22 11.55 -10.16 -13.54
C GLN A 22 12.77 -9.40 -14.09
N PHE A 23 13.91 -10.05 -14.21
CA PHE A 23 15.11 -9.46 -14.81
C PHE A 23 14.83 -8.98 -16.23
N THR A 24 14.21 -9.80 -17.08
CA THR A 24 13.93 -9.48 -18.49
C THR A 24 13.02 -8.26 -18.59
N SER A 25 11.89 -8.26 -17.88
CA SER A 25 10.94 -7.13 -17.90
C SER A 25 11.56 -5.83 -17.35
N THR A 26 12.41 -5.94 -16.33
CA THR A 26 13.10 -4.77 -15.77
C THR A 26 14.15 -4.20 -16.75
N VAL A 27 14.88 -5.05 -17.47
CA VAL A 27 15.84 -4.60 -18.50
C VAL A 27 15.13 -3.92 -19.67
N GLU A 28 13.93 -4.35 -20.04
CA GLU A 28 13.13 -3.67 -21.07
C GLU A 28 12.78 -2.24 -20.66
N ILE A 29 12.32 -2.05 -19.42
CA ILE A 29 12.06 -0.72 -18.84
C ILE A 29 13.35 0.12 -18.85
N LEU A 30 14.48 -0.43 -18.40
CA LEU A 30 15.76 0.29 -18.39
C LEU A 30 16.16 0.78 -19.77
N LYS A 31 16.09 -0.07 -20.79
CA LYS A 31 16.45 0.30 -22.17
C LYS A 31 15.57 1.41 -22.72
N GLN A 32 14.27 1.40 -22.39
CA GLN A 32 13.39 2.50 -22.78
C GLN A 32 13.82 3.80 -22.13
N TYR A 33 14.04 3.83 -20.81
CA TYR A 33 14.45 5.02 -20.08
C TYR A 33 15.85 5.51 -20.44
N GLU A 34 16.78 4.60 -20.80
CA GLU A 34 18.11 4.94 -21.34
C GLU A 34 18.00 5.65 -22.70
N LYS A 35 17.21 5.11 -23.63
CA LYS A 35 16.94 5.73 -24.93
C LYS A 35 16.38 7.14 -24.79
N GLU A 36 15.51 7.36 -23.80
CA GLU A 36 14.90 8.65 -23.49
C GLU A 36 15.82 9.58 -22.66
N LYS A 37 17.01 9.14 -22.26
CA LYS A 37 17.95 9.85 -21.37
C LYS A 37 17.33 10.23 -20.02
N ARG A 38 16.56 9.32 -19.44
CA ARG A 38 15.77 9.53 -18.21
C ARG A 38 16.27 8.71 -17.03
N ILE A 39 17.42 8.08 -17.13
CA ILE A 39 18.11 7.45 -16.01
C ILE A 39 18.91 8.53 -15.27
N LEU A 40 18.58 8.76 -14.00
CA LEU A 40 19.26 9.75 -13.16
C LEU A 40 20.48 9.15 -12.46
N PHE A 41 20.43 7.86 -12.13
CA PHE A 41 21.50 7.11 -11.50
C PHE A 41 21.37 5.61 -11.81
N GLY A 42 22.49 4.90 -11.87
CA GLY A 42 22.51 3.45 -12.09
C GLY A 42 22.38 3.06 -13.56
N GLY A 43 21.49 2.13 -13.87
CA GLY A 43 21.21 1.68 -15.25
C GLY A 43 22.06 0.51 -15.72
N THR A 44 23.04 0.04 -14.94
CA THR A 44 23.87 -1.09 -15.32
C THR A 44 23.22 -2.43 -14.94
N PHE A 45 23.49 -3.47 -15.71
CA PHE A 45 22.99 -4.80 -15.40
C PHE A 45 23.92 -5.91 -15.90
N SER A 46 23.78 -7.10 -15.32
CA SER A 46 24.50 -8.30 -15.72
C SER A 46 23.53 -9.44 -16.03
N LYS A 47 23.46 -9.84 -17.28
CA LYS A 47 22.66 -11.00 -17.70
C LYS A 47 23.15 -12.30 -17.05
N LYS A 48 24.49 -12.49 -16.91
CA LYS A 48 25.07 -13.67 -16.29
C LYS A 48 24.69 -13.81 -14.82
N LYS A 49 24.67 -12.70 -14.08
CA LYS A 49 24.36 -12.68 -12.64
C LYS A 49 22.88 -12.44 -12.35
N LEU A 50 22.06 -12.11 -13.34
CA LEU A 50 20.67 -11.66 -13.19
C LEU A 50 20.52 -10.50 -12.18
N LYS A 51 21.51 -9.61 -12.17
CA LYS A 51 21.56 -8.43 -11.28
C LYS A 51 21.37 -7.16 -12.08
N ILE A 52 20.63 -6.21 -11.51
CA ILE A 52 20.44 -4.84 -12.03
C ILE A 52 20.84 -3.88 -10.91
N SER A 53 21.72 -2.93 -11.21
CA SER A 53 22.13 -1.92 -10.22
C SER A 53 20.91 -1.13 -9.71
N PRO A 54 20.92 -0.67 -8.46
CA PRO A 54 19.93 0.28 -7.98
C PRO A 54 19.88 1.48 -8.91
N THR A 55 18.70 1.75 -9.48
CA THR A 55 18.54 2.69 -10.58
C THR A 55 17.42 3.67 -10.28
N ILE A 56 17.70 4.96 -10.43
CA ILE A 56 16.72 6.04 -10.27
C ILE A 56 16.27 6.50 -11.65
N LEU A 57 14.94 6.44 -11.87
CA LEU A 57 14.31 6.82 -13.14
C LEU A 57 13.53 8.13 -12.97
N ARG A 58 13.75 9.09 -13.86
CA ARG A 58 12.91 10.30 -13.95
C ARG A 58 11.60 9.94 -14.64
N THR A 59 10.50 10.00 -13.91
CA THR A 59 9.15 9.63 -14.38
C THR A 59 8.24 10.85 -14.38
N LYS A 60 7.22 10.87 -15.22
CA LYS A 60 6.21 11.94 -15.26
C LYS A 60 4.92 11.46 -14.60
N LEU A 61 4.13 12.38 -14.05
CA LEU A 61 2.85 12.06 -13.40
C LEU A 61 1.86 11.31 -14.30
N ASN A 62 1.89 11.57 -15.60
CA ASN A 62 0.99 10.95 -16.57
C ASN A 62 1.45 9.57 -17.07
N GLU A 63 2.59 9.06 -16.60
CA GLU A 63 3.09 7.73 -16.96
C GLU A 63 2.53 6.68 -16.01
N THR A 64 1.25 6.40 -16.17
CA THR A 64 0.49 5.52 -15.29
C THR A 64 1.01 4.08 -15.29
N ASP A 65 1.49 3.58 -16.41
CA ASP A 65 1.94 2.18 -16.55
C ASP A 65 3.06 1.81 -15.59
N ILE A 66 4.05 2.70 -15.40
CA ILE A 66 5.14 2.43 -14.45
C ILE A 66 4.77 2.79 -13.01
N LEU A 67 3.92 3.82 -12.82
CA LEU A 67 3.53 4.29 -11.48
C LEU A 67 2.46 3.41 -10.81
N GLN A 68 1.67 2.67 -11.59
CA GLN A 68 0.65 1.74 -11.08
C GLN A 68 1.15 0.30 -10.97
N LYS A 69 2.29 -0.01 -11.59
CA LYS A 69 2.84 -1.37 -11.60
C LYS A 69 3.74 -1.59 -10.40
N GLU A 70 3.52 -2.69 -9.69
CA GLU A 70 4.50 -3.17 -8.72
C GLU A 70 5.76 -3.66 -9.44
N LEU A 71 6.86 -2.93 -9.30
CA LEU A 71 8.10 -3.23 -10.04
C LEU A 71 8.87 -4.40 -9.45
N PHE A 72 8.84 -4.59 -8.15
CA PHE A 72 9.54 -5.63 -7.40
C PHE A 72 11.00 -5.83 -7.84
N SER A 73 11.69 -4.72 -8.11
CA SER A 73 13.04 -4.69 -8.68
C SER A 73 13.87 -3.56 -8.07
N SER A 74 15.10 -3.39 -8.52
CA SER A 74 16.00 -2.31 -8.09
C SER A 74 15.75 -0.97 -8.80
N LEU A 75 14.58 -0.78 -9.43
CA LEU A 75 14.20 0.48 -10.04
C LEU A 75 13.38 1.35 -9.09
N LEU A 76 13.71 2.62 -9.02
CA LEU A 76 12.98 3.65 -8.27
C LEU A 76 12.50 4.74 -9.23
N PRO A 77 11.24 4.73 -9.67
CA PRO A 77 10.64 5.85 -10.38
C PRO A 77 10.49 7.05 -9.44
N VAL A 78 10.97 8.21 -9.88
CA VAL A 78 10.89 9.48 -9.14
C VAL A 78 10.15 10.50 -9.99
N VAL A 79 9.11 11.08 -9.42
CA VAL A 79 8.29 12.12 -10.04
C VAL A 79 8.50 13.43 -9.30
N GLY A 80 8.93 14.46 -10.03
CA GLY A 80 8.94 15.83 -9.50
C GLY A 80 7.51 16.38 -9.49
N ILE A 81 7.14 17.01 -8.40
CA ILE A 81 5.84 17.67 -8.23
C ILE A 81 6.04 19.13 -7.80
N ASN A 82 5.17 20.03 -8.24
CA ASN A 82 5.22 21.44 -7.88
C ASN A 82 4.53 21.73 -6.54
N ASP A 83 3.53 20.92 -6.21
CA ASP A 83 2.70 21.09 -5.02
C ASP A 83 2.21 19.72 -4.48
N LYS A 84 1.83 19.71 -3.22
CA LYS A 84 1.37 18.49 -2.54
C LYS A 84 0.00 18.01 -3.03
N GLU A 85 -0.86 18.92 -3.50
CA GLU A 85 -2.19 18.60 -4.01
C GLU A 85 -2.11 17.73 -5.26
N SER A 86 -1.16 18.03 -6.15
CA SER A 86 -0.86 17.21 -7.33
C SER A 86 -0.43 15.79 -6.94
N ALA A 87 0.41 15.64 -5.90
CA ALA A 87 0.79 14.33 -5.38
C ALA A 87 -0.41 13.58 -4.79
N LEU A 88 -1.23 14.24 -3.97
CA LEU A 88 -2.41 13.65 -3.36
C LEU A 88 -3.44 13.22 -4.42
N LYS A 89 -3.66 14.04 -5.43
CA LYS A 89 -4.51 13.70 -6.57
C LYS A 89 -4.01 12.45 -7.28
N GLN A 90 -2.71 12.36 -7.54
CA GLN A 90 -2.11 11.17 -8.17
C GLN A 90 -2.32 9.92 -7.31
N ILE A 91 -2.03 10.00 -6.00
CA ILE A 91 -2.22 8.88 -5.07
C ILE A 91 -3.69 8.44 -5.02
N SER A 92 -4.64 9.37 -5.04
CA SER A 92 -6.07 9.05 -5.01
C SER A 92 -6.59 8.39 -6.30
N GLN A 93 -5.92 8.58 -7.42
CA GLN A 93 -6.25 8.00 -8.71
C GLN A 93 -5.61 6.63 -8.97
N THR A 94 -4.68 6.22 -8.10
CA THR A 94 -4.04 4.91 -8.18
C THR A 94 -4.74 3.91 -7.25
N SER A 95 -4.42 2.63 -7.41
CA SER A 95 -4.82 1.60 -6.44
C SER A 95 -4.25 1.94 -5.07
N LYS A 96 -5.01 1.62 -4.01
CA LYS A 96 -4.60 1.89 -2.63
C LYS A 96 -3.32 1.13 -2.29
N PRO A 97 -2.22 1.82 -1.94
CA PRO A 97 -0.95 1.15 -1.68
C PRO A 97 -0.95 0.42 -0.34
N LEU A 98 -0.06 -0.56 -0.21
CA LEU A 98 0.20 -1.23 1.07
C LEU A 98 0.75 -0.24 2.10
N ALA A 99 1.69 0.62 1.70
CA ALA A 99 2.32 1.59 2.57
C ALA A 99 2.54 2.94 1.88
N ILE A 100 2.41 4.01 2.66
CA ILE A 100 2.85 5.36 2.30
C ILE A 100 3.97 5.75 3.27
N TYR A 101 5.13 6.12 2.75
CA TYR A 101 6.26 6.61 3.52
C TYR A 101 6.39 8.11 3.33
N LEU A 102 6.33 8.88 4.42
CA LEU A 102 6.40 10.33 4.42
C LEU A 102 7.71 10.79 5.05
N PHE A 103 8.53 11.52 4.30
CA PHE A 103 9.77 12.09 4.81
C PHE A 103 9.68 13.60 4.88
N GLY A 104 10.13 14.17 6.01
CA GLY A 104 10.05 15.61 6.25
C GLY A 104 8.61 16.09 6.52
N GLY A 105 8.38 17.38 6.33
CA GLY A 105 7.10 18.01 6.64
C GLY A 105 6.91 18.24 8.15
N ASN A 106 5.69 18.66 8.53
CA ASN A 106 5.29 18.90 9.91
C ASN A 106 4.01 18.11 10.25
N LYS A 107 3.65 18.08 11.53
CA LYS A 107 2.49 17.35 12.05
C LYS A 107 1.17 17.70 11.33
N LYS A 108 1.00 18.97 10.90
CA LYS A 108 -0.21 19.41 10.15
C LYS A 108 -0.27 18.73 8.77
N ILE A 109 0.86 18.67 8.07
CA ILE A 109 0.96 17.99 6.76
C ILE A 109 0.74 16.49 6.92
N HIS A 110 1.38 15.84 7.90
CA HIS A 110 1.22 14.41 8.16
C HIS A 110 -0.24 14.05 8.45
N ASN A 111 -0.90 14.81 9.34
CA ASN A 111 -2.31 14.62 9.65
C ASN A 111 -3.23 14.86 8.45
N HIS A 112 -2.91 15.83 7.61
CA HIS A 112 -3.69 16.07 6.39
C HIS A 112 -3.58 14.87 5.44
N ILE A 113 -2.36 14.43 5.12
CA ILE A 113 -2.13 13.29 4.21
C ILE A 113 -2.81 12.03 4.73
N SER A 114 -2.69 11.74 6.04
CA SER A 114 -3.30 10.55 6.64
C SER A 114 -4.84 10.54 6.57
N LYS A 115 -5.47 11.72 6.54
CA LYS A 115 -6.94 11.84 6.44
C LYS A 115 -7.46 11.76 5.01
N VAL A 116 -6.68 12.25 4.04
CA VAL A 116 -7.16 12.33 2.64
C VAL A 116 -6.68 11.18 1.76
N THR A 117 -5.76 10.34 2.26
CA THR A 117 -5.29 9.16 1.54
C THR A 117 -5.77 7.87 2.19
N SER A 118 -5.85 6.80 1.41
CA SER A 118 -6.14 5.45 1.91
C SER A 118 -4.98 4.52 1.56
N SER A 119 -4.42 3.86 2.57
CA SER A 119 -3.34 2.88 2.45
C SER A 119 -3.43 1.83 3.54
N GLY A 120 -2.69 0.74 3.42
CA GLY A 120 -2.57 -0.25 4.48
C GLY A 120 -1.93 0.33 5.74
N THR A 121 -0.88 1.13 5.57
CA THR A 121 -0.17 1.82 6.64
C THR A 121 0.42 3.15 6.17
N ILE A 122 0.75 4.03 7.12
CA ILE A 122 1.55 5.24 6.88
C ILE A 122 2.71 5.22 7.86
N CYS A 123 3.93 5.44 7.38
CA CYS A 123 5.11 5.57 8.22
C CYS A 123 5.78 6.92 7.96
N ILE A 124 6.16 7.61 9.03
CA ILE A 124 6.71 8.98 8.96
C ILE A 124 8.19 8.90 9.32
N ASN A 125 9.03 9.44 8.43
CA ASN A 125 10.49 9.51 8.55
C ASN A 125 11.20 8.15 8.69
N ASP A 126 10.54 7.04 8.29
CA ASP A 126 11.13 5.71 8.25
C ASP A 126 10.51 4.86 7.15
N VAL A 127 11.11 3.73 6.86
CA VAL A 127 10.60 2.67 5.96
C VAL A 127 10.61 1.34 6.72
N MET A 128 9.79 0.39 6.29
CA MET A 128 9.73 -0.98 6.85
C MET A 128 9.35 -1.09 8.33
N LEU A 129 9.46 -0.03 9.13
CA LEU A 129 9.15 -0.05 10.56
C LEU A 129 7.78 -0.64 10.90
N PRO A 130 6.69 -0.34 10.16
CA PRO A 130 5.38 -0.92 10.47
C PRO A 130 5.31 -2.44 10.39
N VAL A 131 6.11 -3.09 9.54
CA VAL A 131 6.14 -4.55 9.44
C VAL A 131 7.00 -5.20 10.52
N LEU A 132 7.89 -4.42 11.15
CA LEU A 132 8.79 -4.92 12.20
C LEU A 132 8.18 -4.85 13.61
N ILE A 133 7.09 -4.09 13.79
CA ILE A 133 6.44 -3.93 15.10
C ILE A 133 5.38 -5.03 15.29
N PRO A 134 5.59 -5.99 16.21
CA PRO A 134 4.74 -7.18 16.32
C PRO A 134 3.28 -6.92 16.68
N ASN A 135 3.00 -5.82 17.39
CA ASN A 135 1.66 -5.46 17.86
C ASN A 135 0.97 -4.39 16.99
N LEU A 136 1.63 -3.95 15.93
CA LEU A 136 1.03 -3.00 14.99
C LEU A 136 0.31 -3.76 13.88
N PRO A 137 -1.01 -3.53 13.67
CA PRO A 137 -1.74 -4.17 12.58
C PRO A 137 -1.09 -3.84 11.22
N PHE A 138 -0.66 -4.87 10.49
CA PHE A 138 -0.04 -4.73 9.18
C PHE A 138 -0.82 -5.49 8.12
N GLY A 139 -1.11 -4.84 7.00
CA GLY A 139 -1.84 -5.43 5.89
C GLY A 139 -2.37 -4.38 4.94
N GLY A 140 -2.70 -4.78 3.72
CA GLY A 140 -3.20 -3.91 2.67
C GLY A 140 -4.65 -3.50 2.81
N VAL A 141 -5.13 -2.75 1.82
CA VAL A 141 -6.53 -2.36 1.66
C VAL A 141 -6.89 -2.33 0.18
N GLY A 142 -8.02 -2.94 -0.18
CA GLY A 142 -8.44 -3.07 -1.58
C GLY A 142 -7.48 -3.97 -2.37
N GLN A 143 -6.86 -3.46 -3.42
CA GLN A 143 -5.94 -4.26 -4.26
C GLN A 143 -4.61 -4.59 -3.57
N SER A 144 -4.19 -3.84 -2.55
CA SER A 144 -2.97 -4.13 -1.81
C SER A 144 -3.13 -5.20 -0.73
N GLY A 145 -4.34 -5.67 -0.45
CA GLY A 145 -4.60 -6.77 0.48
C GLY A 145 -5.95 -6.70 1.17
N ILE A 146 -6.28 -7.76 1.90
CA ILE A 146 -7.49 -7.92 2.70
C ILE A 146 -7.09 -8.39 4.09
N GLY A 147 -7.66 -7.74 5.12
CA GLY A 147 -7.37 -8.06 6.51
C GLY A 147 -6.03 -7.49 7.00
N LYS A 148 -5.77 -7.72 8.26
CA LYS A 148 -4.54 -7.31 8.95
C LYS A 148 -3.97 -8.50 9.69
N PHE A 149 -2.65 -8.53 9.87
CA PHE A 149 -1.99 -9.49 10.72
C PHE A 149 -1.08 -8.78 11.73
N HIS A 150 -0.40 -9.48 12.57
CA HIS A 150 0.28 -9.09 13.80
C HIS A 150 -0.67 -8.94 15.01
N GLY A 151 -0.16 -9.38 16.16
CA GLY A 151 -0.78 -9.24 17.45
C GLY A 151 -2.24 -9.71 17.48
N GLU A 152 -3.07 -8.96 18.16
CA GLU A 152 -4.51 -9.24 18.34
C GLU A 152 -5.28 -9.25 17.01
N GLU A 153 -4.93 -8.37 16.07
CA GLU A 153 -5.61 -8.31 14.77
C GLU A 153 -5.35 -9.58 13.94
N GLY A 154 -4.15 -10.13 14.00
CA GLY A 154 -3.85 -11.42 13.38
C GLY A 154 -4.67 -12.55 14.00
N PHE A 155 -4.75 -12.59 15.33
CA PHE A 155 -5.60 -13.57 16.02
C PHE A 155 -7.07 -13.43 15.63
N ARG A 156 -7.62 -12.22 15.64
CA ARG A 156 -9.01 -11.95 15.26
C ARG A 156 -9.31 -12.34 13.81
N ASN A 157 -8.38 -12.07 12.90
CA ASN A 157 -8.54 -12.32 11.47
C ASN A 157 -8.61 -13.84 11.14
N PHE A 158 -7.95 -14.66 11.95
CA PHE A 158 -7.98 -16.14 11.82
C PHE A 158 -8.95 -16.83 12.80
N SER A 159 -9.74 -16.06 13.56
CA SER A 159 -10.67 -16.60 14.56
C SER A 159 -12.12 -16.38 14.13
N ASN A 160 -12.95 -17.39 14.36
CA ASN A 160 -14.40 -17.25 14.19
C ASN A 160 -15.01 -16.54 15.41
N GLN A 161 -15.58 -15.37 15.22
CA GLN A 161 -16.32 -14.65 16.24
C GLN A 161 -17.77 -15.16 16.29
N LYS A 162 -18.14 -15.79 17.41
CA LYS A 162 -19.48 -16.33 17.62
C LYS A 162 -20.27 -15.45 18.59
N SER A 163 -21.35 -14.85 18.11
CA SER A 163 -22.26 -14.11 18.97
C SER A 163 -23.16 -15.07 19.78
N ILE A 164 -23.29 -14.82 21.08
CA ILE A 164 -24.20 -15.52 21.95
C ILE A 164 -25.15 -14.50 22.55
N THR A 165 -26.45 -14.68 22.32
CA THR A 165 -27.50 -13.81 22.86
C THR A 165 -28.36 -14.58 23.85
N PHE A 166 -28.46 -14.06 25.05
CA PHE A 166 -29.37 -14.59 26.10
C PHE A 166 -30.59 -13.70 26.18
N LYS A 167 -31.78 -14.27 25.99
CA LYS A 167 -33.06 -13.62 26.24
C LYS A 167 -33.78 -14.31 27.41
N GLY A 168 -34.15 -13.54 28.42
CA GLY A 168 -35.01 -14.02 29.50
C GLY A 168 -36.46 -14.29 29.01
N PHE A 169 -37.16 -15.15 29.69
CA PHE A 169 -38.54 -15.54 29.36
C PHE A 169 -39.61 -14.55 29.88
N LEU A 170 -39.25 -13.65 30.80
CA LEU A 170 -40.20 -12.73 31.46
C LEU A 170 -40.78 -11.66 30.55
N PHE A 171 -40.06 -11.27 29.51
CA PHE A 171 -40.52 -10.26 28.57
C PHE A 171 -40.41 -10.79 27.13
N ASP A 172 -41.56 -10.94 26.49
CA ASP A 172 -41.62 -11.18 25.06
C ASP A 172 -42.57 -10.18 24.39
N SER A 173 -42.02 -9.50 23.37
CA SER A 173 -42.77 -8.46 22.67
C SER A 173 -43.66 -9.05 21.58
N ASN A 174 -44.94 -8.79 21.63
CA ASN A 174 -45.89 -9.16 20.57
C ASN A 174 -45.51 -8.58 19.19
N LEU A 175 -44.60 -7.61 19.14
CA LEU A 175 -44.05 -7.07 17.87
C LEU A 175 -43.21 -8.10 17.09
N ARG A 176 -42.81 -9.20 17.72
CA ARG A 176 -42.05 -10.29 17.08
C ARG A 176 -42.93 -11.27 16.30
N TYR A 177 -44.25 -11.22 16.50
CA TYR A 177 -45.21 -12.16 15.95
C TYR A 177 -46.21 -11.51 15.02
N PRO A 178 -46.76 -12.25 14.05
CA PRO A 178 -47.84 -11.76 13.20
C PRO A 178 -49.08 -11.36 13.99
N PRO A 179 -49.89 -10.40 13.49
CA PRO A 179 -49.74 -9.65 12.24
C PRO A 179 -48.75 -8.48 12.36
N TYR A 180 -47.87 -8.31 11.34
CA TYR A 180 -46.73 -7.36 11.37
C TYR A 180 -47.11 -5.89 11.07
N GLU A 181 -48.38 -5.54 10.94
CA GLU A 181 -48.82 -4.17 10.63
C GLU A 181 -48.37 -3.14 11.68
N ARG A 182 -48.35 -3.54 12.97
CA ARG A 182 -47.84 -2.69 14.07
C ARG A 182 -46.32 -2.48 13.96
N VAL A 183 -45.61 -3.53 13.58
CA VAL A 183 -44.14 -3.48 13.38
C VAL A 183 -43.78 -2.58 12.21
N LYS A 184 -44.49 -2.66 11.09
CA LYS A 184 -44.29 -1.78 9.94
C LYS A 184 -44.44 -0.31 10.31
N LYS A 185 -45.49 0.05 11.06
CA LYS A 185 -45.69 1.42 11.56
C LYS A 185 -44.55 1.89 12.48
N PHE A 186 -44.10 1.06 13.40
CA PHE A 186 -43.01 1.33 14.32
C PHE A 186 -41.68 1.46 13.63
N LEU A 187 -41.30 0.58 12.66
CA LEU A 187 -40.09 0.65 11.89
C LEU A 187 -40.07 1.89 10.97
N LYS A 188 -41.21 2.23 10.35
CA LYS A 188 -41.30 3.48 9.57
C LYS A 188 -41.04 4.71 10.43
N PHE A 189 -41.54 4.73 11.67
CA PHE A 189 -41.28 5.83 12.60
C PHE A 189 -39.81 5.93 13.01
N ILE A 190 -39.12 4.80 13.30
CA ILE A 190 -37.71 4.79 13.73
C ILE A 190 -36.75 5.10 12.57
N PHE A 191 -36.96 4.48 11.43
CA PHE A 191 -36.04 4.59 10.30
C PHE A 191 -36.38 5.65 9.28
N GLN A 192 -37.47 6.41 9.51
CA GLN A 192 -37.93 7.50 8.62
C GLN A 192 -38.03 7.07 7.14
N ILE A 193 -38.43 5.83 6.88
CA ILE A 193 -38.57 5.23 5.54
C ILE A 193 -40.04 5.36 5.07
#